data_69a9b25a917081678bc8f60d9a3e3f28
#
_entry.id   69a9b25a917081678bc8f60d9a3e3f28
#
_cell.length_a   1.000
_cell.length_b   1.000
_cell.length_c   1.000
_cell.angle_alpha   90.00
_cell.angle_beta   90.00
_cell.angle_gamma   90.00
#
_symmetry.space_group_name_H-M   'P 1'
#
loop_
_entity.id
_entity.type
_entity.pdbx_description
1 polymer ?
#
loop_
_entity_poly.entity_id
_entity_poly.type
_entity_poly.pdbx_seq_one_letter_code
_entity_poly.pdbx_strand_id
1 'polypeptide(L)'
;QAGADIVLTSAQIEKIYPYVLAAILTVVYNFIGAPMPPANAYTAVLGAAAGASAIFVGFLSATKAVILGTSSSAAYVILRKSGFLSMLFGYIKSSIYSSISLAVASIILMFFDPENPVALNIWHLKIENGIFIPWVFLGALSVLTLLRVSRLLFRLLDQV
;
A
#
# COMPACT_ATOMS: atom_id res chain seq x y z
N GLN A 1 7.84 -28.66 18.09
CA GLN A 1 8.63 -28.08 16.97
C GLN A 1 7.75 -27.82 15.75
N ALA A 2 6.89 -28.75 15.32
CA ALA A 2 5.99 -28.58 14.16
C ALA A 2 5.02 -27.37 14.29
N GLY A 3 4.61 -27.01 15.49
CA GLY A 3 3.74 -25.85 15.73
C GLY A 3 4.43 -24.50 15.54
N ALA A 4 5.74 -24.41 15.80
CA ALA A 4 6.51 -23.20 15.62
C ALA A 4 6.76 -22.89 14.13
N ASP A 5 6.98 -23.92 13.32
CA ASP A 5 7.21 -23.77 11.89
C ASP A 5 5.93 -23.32 11.15
N ILE A 6 4.76 -23.81 11.56
CA ILE A 6 3.46 -23.41 11.00
C ILE A 6 3.17 -21.93 11.32
N VAL A 7 3.48 -21.47 12.52
CA VAL A 7 3.26 -20.07 12.93
C VAL A 7 4.20 -19.12 12.18
N LEU A 8 5.46 -19.49 11.99
CA LEU A 8 6.43 -18.70 11.22
C LEU A 8 6.02 -18.58 9.75
N THR A 9 5.55 -19.67 9.15
CA THR A 9 5.08 -19.67 7.75
C THR A 9 3.84 -18.77 7.57
N SER A 10 2.90 -18.81 8.50
CA SER A 10 1.70 -17.97 8.45
C SER A 10 2.02 -16.49 8.57
N ALA A 11 2.93 -16.10 9.47
CA ALA A 11 3.36 -14.71 9.62
C ALA A 11 4.15 -14.19 8.41
N GLN A 12 4.89 -15.04 7.73
CA GLN A 12 5.59 -14.70 6.49
C GLN A 12 4.60 -14.51 5.34
N ILE A 13 3.64 -15.40 5.19
CA ILE A 13 2.57 -15.30 4.18
C ILE A 13 1.80 -13.98 4.38
N GLU A 14 1.48 -13.65 5.62
CA GLU A 14 0.77 -12.40 5.95
C GLU A 14 1.56 -11.13 5.61
N LYS A 15 2.88 -11.19 5.62
CA LYS A 15 3.73 -10.08 5.19
C LYS A 15 3.80 -9.92 3.67
N ILE A 16 3.80 -11.02 2.95
CA ILE A 16 4.08 -11.04 1.51
C ILE A 16 2.80 -10.88 0.67
N TYR A 17 1.63 -11.31 1.19
CA TYR A 17 0.40 -11.32 0.39
C TYR A 17 0.03 -9.96 -0.25
N PRO A 18 0.21 -8.78 0.38
CA PRO A 18 -0.17 -7.53 -0.26
C PRO A 18 0.70 -7.22 -1.49
N TYR A 19 1.99 -7.58 -1.44
CA TYR A 19 2.91 -7.39 -2.56
C TYR A 19 2.58 -8.33 -3.73
N VAL A 20 2.32 -9.60 -3.43
CA VAL A 20 1.93 -10.60 -4.45
C VAL A 20 0.61 -10.21 -5.09
N LEU A 21 -0.38 -9.84 -4.28
CA LEU A 21 -1.69 -9.45 -4.79
C LEU A 21 -1.61 -8.14 -5.60
N ALA A 22 -0.83 -7.16 -5.17
CA ALA A 22 -0.58 -5.95 -5.94
C ALA A 22 0.09 -6.27 -7.30
N ALA A 23 1.08 -7.17 -7.31
CA ALA A 23 1.72 -7.62 -8.54
C ALA A 23 0.72 -8.32 -9.48
N ILE A 24 -0.11 -9.22 -8.95
CA ILE A 24 -1.15 -9.90 -9.74
C ILE A 24 -2.13 -8.88 -10.34
N LEU A 25 -2.62 -7.92 -9.54
CA LEU A 25 -3.53 -6.87 -10.02
C LEU A 25 -2.89 -6.02 -11.12
N THR A 26 -1.60 -5.70 -10.98
CA THR A 26 -0.86 -4.95 -12.00
C THR A 26 -0.71 -5.74 -13.29
N VAL A 27 -0.40 -7.03 -13.19
CA VAL A 27 -0.30 -7.93 -14.34
C VAL A 27 -1.67 -8.05 -15.03
N VAL A 28 -2.74 -8.26 -14.27
CA VAL A 28 -4.12 -8.32 -14.80
C VAL A 28 -4.49 -7.00 -15.48
N TYR A 29 -4.19 -5.85 -14.87
CA TYR A 29 -4.40 -4.53 -15.47
C TYR A 29 -3.73 -4.41 -16.85
N ASN A 30 -2.48 -4.84 -16.94
CA ASN A 30 -1.73 -4.81 -18.20
C ASN A 30 -2.29 -5.80 -19.25
N PHE A 31 -2.71 -7.02 -18.82
CA PHE A 31 -3.29 -8.02 -19.74
C PHE A 31 -4.66 -7.63 -20.31
N ILE A 32 -5.47 -6.93 -19.51
CA ILE A 32 -6.79 -6.44 -19.96
C ILE A 32 -6.60 -5.27 -20.95
N GLY A 33 -5.38 -4.71 -21.08
CA GLY A 33 -5.12 -3.54 -21.89
C GLY A 33 -5.90 -2.33 -21.39
N ALA A 34 -6.04 -2.19 -20.07
CA ALA A 34 -6.82 -1.11 -19.47
C ALA A 34 -6.27 0.24 -19.95
N PRO A 35 -7.11 1.10 -20.53
CA PRO A 35 -6.66 2.35 -21.12
C PRO A 35 -6.09 3.29 -20.07
N MET A 36 -5.09 4.07 -20.46
CA MET A 36 -4.69 5.24 -19.67
C MET A 36 -5.88 6.20 -19.49
N PRO A 37 -5.93 6.93 -18.37
CA PRO A 37 -6.88 8.02 -18.26
C PRO A 37 -6.74 8.95 -19.47
N PRO A 38 -7.85 9.39 -20.08
CA PRO A 38 -7.79 10.32 -21.22
C PRO A 38 -7.08 11.61 -20.80
N ALA A 39 -6.44 12.31 -21.74
CA ALA A 39 -5.61 13.47 -21.47
C ALA A 39 -6.31 14.54 -20.61
N ASN A 40 -7.60 14.75 -20.83
CA ASN A 40 -8.43 15.69 -20.07
C ASN A 40 -8.69 15.26 -18.59
N ALA A 41 -8.56 13.99 -18.26
CA ALA A 41 -8.75 13.45 -16.89
C ALA A 41 -7.43 13.05 -16.22
N TYR A 42 -6.33 13.05 -16.95
CA TYR A 42 -5.04 12.54 -16.50
C TYR A 42 -4.55 13.20 -15.21
N THR A 43 -4.42 14.52 -15.22
CA THR A 43 -3.98 15.28 -14.04
C THR A 43 -4.96 15.19 -12.88
N ALA A 44 -6.27 15.12 -13.17
CA ALA A 44 -7.29 14.97 -12.14
C ALA A 44 -7.17 13.61 -11.42
N VAL A 45 -6.96 12.52 -12.16
CA VAL A 45 -6.78 11.17 -11.59
C VAL A 45 -5.50 11.09 -10.76
N LEU A 46 -4.40 11.62 -11.26
CA LEU A 46 -3.13 11.66 -10.51
C LEU A 46 -3.24 12.52 -9.25
N GLY A 47 -3.90 13.69 -9.35
CA GLY A 47 -4.17 14.57 -8.22
C GLY A 47 -5.05 13.91 -7.17
N ALA A 48 -6.10 13.20 -7.58
CA ALA A 48 -6.95 12.42 -6.68
C ALA A 48 -6.16 11.31 -5.97
N ALA A 49 -5.30 10.59 -6.69
CA ALA A 49 -4.45 9.55 -6.10
C ALA A 49 -3.45 10.12 -5.08
N ALA A 50 -2.81 11.26 -5.39
CA ALA A 50 -1.91 11.93 -4.46
C ALA A 50 -2.67 12.42 -3.22
N GLY A 51 -3.86 13.02 -3.39
CA GLY A 51 -4.72 13.47 -2.29
C GLY A 51 -5.18 12.32 -1.38
N ALA A 52 -5.66 11.22 -1.97
CA ALA A 52 -6.03 10.02 -1.21
C ALA A 52 -4.85 9.45 -0.42
N SER A 53 -3.66 9.43 -1.02
CA SER A 53 -2.44 8.98 -0.36
C SER A 53 -2.08 9.85 0.84
N ALA A 54 -2.23 11.17 0.74
CA ALA A 54 -1.99 12.10 1.85
C ALA A 54 -2.97 11.86 3.01
N ILE A 55 -4.24 11.60 2.69
CA ILE A 55 -5.26 11.24 3.71
C ILE A 55 -4.87 9.93 4.41
N PHE A 56 -4.42 8.91 3.67
CA PHE A 56 -4.00 7.63 4.26
C PHE A 56 -2.81 7.82 5.21
N VAL A 57 -1.81 8.60 4.81
CA VAL A 57 -0.65 8.91 5.66
C VAL A 57 -1.09 9.65 6.93
N GLY A 58 -1.96 10.65 6.81
CA GLY A 58 -2.50 11.41 7.94
C GLY A 58 -3.26 10.50 8.93
N PHE A 59 -4.17 9.67 8.42
CA PHE A 59 -4.93 8.73 9.23
C PHE A 59 -4.03 7.72 9.96
N LEU A 60 -3.08 7.10 9.26
CA LEU A 60 -2.17 6.12 9.85
C LEU A 60 -1.23 6.73 10.88
N SER A 61 -0.77 7.96 10.64
CA SER A 61 0.07 8.70 11.59
C SER A 61 -0.71 9.07 12.85
N ALA A 62 -1.95 9.53 12.70
CA ALA A 62 -2.84 9.80 13.83
C ALA A 62 -3.14 8.53 14.64
N THR A 63 -3.45 7.42 13.96
CA THR A 63 -3.67 6.12 14.61
C THR A 63 -2.46 5.70 15.43
N LYS A 64 -1.25 5.82 14.88
CA LYS A 64 -0.01 5.52 15.61
C LYS A 64 0.15 6.42 16.84
N ALA A 65 -0.14 7.72 16.71
CA ALA A 65 -0.03 8.68 17.82
C ALA A 65 -1.01 8.36 18.94
N VAL A 66 -2.27 8.00 18.60
CA VAL A 66 -3.28 7.57 19.59
C VAL A 66 -2.82 6.34 20.35
N ILE A 67 -2.33 5.29 19.66
CA ILE A 67 -1.81 4.09 20.31
C ILE A 67 -0.64 4.41 21.24
N LEU A 68 0.26 5.29 20.85
CA LEU A 68 1.39 5.71 21.69
C LEU A 68 0.92 6.55 22.87
N GLY A 69 -0.12 7.37 22.72
CA GLY A 69 -0.73 8.17 23.78
C GLY A 69 -1.35 7.32 24.90
N THR A 70 -1.75 6.08 24.60
CA THR A 70 -2.27 5.12 25.58
C THR A 70 -1.18 4.26 26.25
N SER A 71 0.08 4.61 26.11
CA SER A 71 1.24 3.82 26.56
C SER A 71 1.28 3.52 28.06
N SER A 72 0.59 4.30 28.89
CA SER A 72 0.47 4.09 30.35
C SER A 72 -0.63 3.09 30.73
N SER A 73 -1.47 2.65 29.78
CA SER A 73 -2.56 1.71 30.09
C SER A 73 -2.06 0.27 30.27
N ALA A 74 -2.74 -0.48 31.13
CA ALA A 74 -2.45 -1.89 31.36
C ALA A 74 -2.58 -2.71 30.06
N ALA A 75 -3.58 -2.39 29.24
CA ALA A 75 -3.81 -3.02 27.95
C ALA A 75 -2.61 -2.83 27.00
N TYR A 76 -2.04 -1.63 26.93
CA TYR A 76 -0.86 -1.38 26.12
C TYR A 76 0.34 -2.24 26.55
N VAL A 77 0.56 -2.39 27.86
CA VAL A 77 1.66 -3.20 28.39
C VAL A 77 1.51 -4.67 28.00
N ILE A 78 0.28 -5.20 28.05
CA ILE A 78 -0.02 -6.58 27.64
C ILE A 78 0.24 -6.76 26.14
N LEU A 79 -0.28 -5.86 25.30
CA LEU A 79 -0.10 -5.88 23.85
C LEU A 79 1.37 -5.72 23.43
N ARG A 80 2.14 -4.94 24.18
CA ARG A 80 3.58 -4.80 23.95
C ARG A 80 4.34 -6.09 24.28
N LYS A 81 4.02 -6.74 25.40
CA LYS A 81 4.65 -8.01 25.82
C LYS A 81 4.34 -9.16 24.86
N SER A 82 3.17 -9.17 24.26
CA SER A 82 2.78 -10.18 23.24
C SER A 82 3.49 -10.01 21.88
N GLY A 83 4.23 -8.91 21.68
CA GLY A 83 4.86 -8.60 20.40
C GLY A 83 3.91 -8.04 19.33
N PHE A 84 2.59 -8.00 19.61
CA PHE A 84 1.57 -7.55 18.65
C PHE A 84 1.76 -6.09 18.22
N LEU A 85 2.12 -5.19 19.17
CA LEU A 85 2.37 -3.78 18.86
C LEU A 85 3.53 -3.59 17.89
N SER A 86 4.60 -4.37 18.02
CA SER A 86 5.74 -4.31 17.11
C SER A 86 5.34 -4.68 15.69
N MET A 87 4.53 -5.74 15.56
CA MET A 87 3.99 -6.18 14.28
C MET A 87 3.05 -5.12 13.65
N LEU A 88 2.11 -4.58 14.44
CA LEU A 88 1.18 -3.54 14.01
C LEU A 88 1.90 -2.28 13.53
N PHE A 89 2.90 -1.80 14.30
CA PHE A 89 3.69 -0.64 13.90
C PHE A 89 4.52 -0.90 12.63
N GLY A 90 4.99 -2.14 12.42
CA GLY A 90 5.63 -2.54 11.18
C GLY A 90 4.69 -2.43 9.98
N TYR A 91 3.43 -2.82 10.13
CA TYR A 91 2.42 -2.73 9.07
C TYR A 91 1.99 -1.27 8.81
N ILE A 92 1.80 -0.47 9.86
CA ILE A 92 1.53 0.98 9.72
C ILE A 92 2.68 1.65 8.97
N LYS A 93 3.92 1.35 9.33
CA LYS A 93 5.10 1.88 8.66
C LYS A 93 5.13 1.51 7.17
N SER A 94 4.89 0.24 6.84
CA SER A 94 4.84 -0.22 5.45
C SER A 94 3.74 0.50 4.65
N SER A 95 2.55 0.67 5.23
CA SER A 95 1.43 1.36 4.59
C SER A 95 1.70 2.85 4.37
N ILE A 96 2.35 3.53 5.32
CA ILE A 96 2.76 4.93 5.18
C ILE A 96 3.76 5.07 4.02
N TYR A 97 4.78 4.21 3.95
CA TYR A 97 5.78 4.28 2.87
C TYR A 97 5.16 4.01 1.49
N SER A 98 4.28 3.01 1.35
CA SER A 98 3.61 2.75 0.07
C SER A 98 2.73 3.92 -0.36
N SER A 99 2.02 4.56 0.58
CA SER A 99 1.19 5.74 0.28
C SER A 99 2.02 6.95 -0.11
N ILE A 100 3.14 7.22 0.59
CA ILE A 100 4.05 8.31 0.21
C ILE A 100 4.64 8.04 -1.19
N SER A 101 5.06 6.80 -1.47
CA SER A 101 5.59 6.45 -2.78
C SER A 101 4.57 6.64 -3.88
N LEU A 102 3.29 6.30 -3.65
CA LEU A 102 2.21 6.55 -4.59
C LEU A 102 1.99 8.05 -4.82
N ALA A 103 1.99 8.87 -3.75
CA ALA A 103 1.83 10.32 -3.88
C ALA A 103 2.97 10.94 -4.70
N VAL A 104 4.21 10.58 -4.40
CA VAL A 104 5.39 11.06 -5.13
C VAL A 104 5.35 10.61 -6.59
N ALA A 105 5.05 9.33 -6.85
CA ALA A 105 4.91 8.83 -8.22
C ALA A 105 3.80 9.56 -9.00
N SER A 106 2.65 9.85 -8.35
CA SER A 106 1.56 10.60 -8.96
C SER A 106 2.00 12.03 -9.34
N ILE A 107 2.72 12.71 -8.45
CA ILE A 107 3.24 14.06 -8.70
C ILE A 107 4.24 14.03 -9.85
N ILE A 108 5.18 13.06 -9.87
CA ILE A 108 6.17 12.92 -10.94
C ILE A 108 5.47 12.70 -12.28
N LEU A 109 4.47 11.80 -12.32
CA LEU A 109 3.72 11.50 -13.54
C LEU A 109 2.97 12.71 -14.10
N MET A 110 2.57 13.69 -13.28
CA MET A 110 1.93 14.93 -13.75
C MET A 110 2.84 15.78 -14.67
N PHE A 111 4.16 15.58 -14.60
CA PHE A 111 5.10 16.28 -15.48
C PHE A 111 5.30 15.59 -16.84
N PHE A 112 4.73 14.39 -17.03
CA PHE A 112 4.80 13.68 -18.31
C PHE A 112 3.57 13.98 -19.14
N ASP A 113 3.82 14.17 -20.46
CA ASP A 113 2.75 14.42 -21.41
C ASP A 113 1.96 13.11 -21.67
N PRO A 114 0.66 13.08 -21.42
CA PRO A 114 -0.16 11.89 -21.68
C PRO A 114 -0.32 11.58 -23.17
N GLU A 115 -0.13 12.57 -24.06
CA GLU A 115 -0.26 12.39 -25.52
C GLU A 115 0.99 11.76 -26.14
N ASN A 116 2.14 11.87 -25.44
CA ASN A 116 3.40 11.27 -25.85
C ASN A 116 3.90 10.26 -24.82
N PRO A 117 3.24 9.10 -24.67
CA PRO A 117 3.65 8.11 -23.69
C PRO A 117 5.05 7.61 -24.00
N VAL A 118 5.93 7.66 -23.01
CA VAL A 118 7.29 7.10 -23.13
C VAL A 118 7.19 5.59 -23.25
N ALA A 119 7.33 5.09 -24.47
CA ALA A 119 7.37 3.65 -24.71
C ALA A 119 8.68 3.07 -24.19
N LEU A 120 8.61 2.18 -23.20
CA LEU A 120 9.76 1.41 -22.73
C LEU A 120 9.95 0.19 -23.62
N ASN A 121 11.02 0.18 -24.41
CA ASN A 121 11.45 -0.97 -25.19
C ASN A 121 12.36 -1.86 -24.32
N ILE A 122 11.76 -2.86 -23.67
CA ILE A 122 12.50 -3.84 -22.88
C ILE A 122 12.37 -5.21 -23.58
N TRP A 123 13.47 -5.76 -24.07
CA TRP A 123 13.56 -7.12 -24.65
C TRP A 123 12.44 -7.46 -25.66
N HIS A 124 12.30 -6.68 -26.73
CA HIS A 124 11.29 -6.87 -27.80
C HIS A 124 9.81 -6.75 -27.39
N LEU A 125 9.51 -6.40 -26.15
CA LEU A 125 8.16 -6.06 -25.70
C LEU A 125 8.01 -4.53 -25.76
N LYS A 126 7.18 -4.04 -26.69
CA LYS A 126 6.69 -2.66 -26.68
C LYS A 126 5.67 -2.52 -25.56
N ILE A 127 6.08 -1.97 -24.43
CA ILE A 127 5.15 -1.64 -23.34
C ILE A 127 4.74 -0.18 -23.55
N GLU A 128 3.62 0.03 -24.22
CA GLU A 128 3.13 1.37 -24.58
C GLU A 128 2.84 2.25 -23.36
N ASN A 129 2.58 1.66 -22.20
CA ASN A 129 2.28 2.36 -20.95
C ASN A 129 3.25 2.01 -19.80
N GLY A 130 4.52 1.72 -20.13
CA GLY A 130 5.50 1.18 -19.18
C GLY A 130 5.71 2.00 -17.90
N ILE A 131 5.55 3.32 -17.98
CA ILE A 131 5.69 4.23 -16.83
C ILE A 131 4.47 4.12 -15.88
N PHE A 132 3.29 3.75 -16.39
CA PHE A 132 2.08 3.62 -15.59
C PHE A 132 2.02 2.32 -14.77
N ILE A 133 2.73 1.27 -15.19
CA ILE A 133 2.76 -0.02 -14.50
C ILE A 133 3.23 0.11 -13.04
N PRO A 134 4.37 0.77 -12.74
CA PRO A 134 4.79 1.00 -11.37
C PRO A 134 3.77 1.82 -10.56
N TRP A 135 3.08 2.77 -11.18
CA TRP A 135 2.08 3.58 -10.51
C TRP A 135 0.84 2.76 -10.12
N VAL A 136 0.34 1.91 -11.02
CA VAL A 136 -0.77 0.97 -10.73
C VAL A 136 -0.38 0.01 -9.61
N PHE A 137 0.86 -0.52 -9.65
CA PHE A 137 1.39 -1.36 -8.58
C PHE A 137 1.40 -0.65 -7.23
N LEU A 138 1.92 0.58 -7.16
CA LEU A 138 1.95 1.37 -5.94
C LEU A 138 0.54 1.70 -5.43
N GLY A 139 -0.40 1.98 -6.34
CA GLY A 139 -1.80 2.21 -6.00
C GLY A 139 -2.45 0.99 -5.36
N ALA A 140 -2.33 -0.17 -6.00
CA ALA A 140 -2.83 -1.43 -5.46
C ALA A 140 -2.17 -1.76 -4.11
N LEU A 141 -0.85 -1.61 -4.01
CA LEU A 141 -0.10 -1.87 -2.79
C LEU A 141 -0.52 -0.94 -1.65
N SER A 142 -0.71 0.36 -1.91
CA SER A 142 -1.14 1.34 -0.91
C SER A 142 -2.51 0.97 -0.33
N VAL A 143 -3.48 0.62 -1.18
CA VAL A 143 -4.82 0.21 -0.76
C VAL A 143 -4.78 -1.10 0.03
N LEU A 144 -4.06 -2.11 -0.46
CA LEU A 144 -3.98 -3.42 0.19
C LEU A 144 -3.31 -3.36 1.57
N THR A 145 -2.24 -2.57 1.70
CA THR A 145 -1.56 -2.38 2.99
C THR A 145 -2.42 -1.60 3.97
N LEU A 146 -3.19 -0.60 3.51
CA LEU A 146 -4.16 0.12 4.33
C LEU A 146 -5.28 -0.81 4.82
N LEU A 147 -5.87 -1.61 3.93
CA LEU A 147 -6.91 -2.58 4.29
C LEU A 147 -6.42 -3.59 5.32
N ARG A 148 -5.15 -4.02 5.22
CA ARG A 148 -4.54 -4.91 6.21
C ARG A 148 -4.47 -4.27 7.59
N VAL A 149 -3.98 -3.03 7.67
CA VAL A 149 -3.91 -2.29 8.95
C VAL A 149 -5.31 -2.09 9.52
N SER A 150 -6.27 -1.68 8.70
CA SER A 150 -7.66 -1.48 9.13
C SER A 150 -8.27 -2.76 9.70
N ARG A 151 -8.11 -3.91 9.04
CA ARG A 151 -8.60 -5.20 9.53
C ARG A 151 -8.02 -5.58 10.89
N LEU A 152 -6.73 -5.31 11.11
CA LEU A 152 -6.07 -5.57 12.40
C LEU A 152 -6.60 -4.65 13.50
N LEU A 153 -6.83 -3.38 13.19
CA LEU A 153 -7.42 -2.42 14.13
C LEU A 153 -8.83 -2.83 14.52
N PHE A 154 -9.69 -3.21 13.56
CA PHE A 154 -11.04 -3.69 13.88
C PHE A 154 -11.04 -4.94 14.74
N ARG A 155 -10.18 -5.92 14.47
CA ARG A 155 -10.05 -7.11 15.32
C ARG A 155 -9.63 -6.79 16.76
N LEU A 156 -8.81 -5.73 16.94
CA LEU A 156 -8.44 -5.28 18.28
C LEU A 156 -9.63 -4.66 19.02
N LEU A 157 -10.48 -3.89 18.32
CA LEU A 157 -11.64 -3.26 18.90
C LEU A 157 -12.72 -4.28 19.28
N ASP A 158 -12.86 -5.37 18.54
CA ASP A 158 -13.81 -6.44 18.82
C ASP A 158 -13.42 -7.29 20.05
N GLN A 159 -12.19 -7.17 20.56
CA GLN A 159 -11.70 -7.92 21.72
C GLN A 159 -11.70 -7.12 23.03
N VAL A 160 -12.10 -5.85 22.97
CA VAL A 160 -12.20 -4.95 24.11
C VAL A 160 -13.65 -4.82 24.56
#